data_c63676bacf6fbe397166b1dee4f83389
#
_entry.id   c63676bacf6fbe397166b1dee4f83389
#
_cell.length_a   1.000
_cell.length_b   1.000
_cell.length_c   1.000
_cell.angle_alpha   90.00
_cell.angle_beta   90.00
_cell.angle_gamma   90.00
#
_symmetry.space_group_name_H-M   'P 1'
#
loop_
_entity.id
_entity.type
_entity.pdbx_description
1 polymer ?
#
loop_
_entity_poly.entity_id
_entity_poly.type
_entity_poly.pdbx_seq_one_letter_code
_entity_poly.pdbx_strand_id
1 'polypeptide(L)'
;MNTTEDNIIYEKKGIGRISSTGVTFENGTELAFAMIREVKWKTDFHFTVVDWIVFVLIFMVLNIGAILFIWVYIGIRAFMCNHGIIEIYTLTDSTRPYATFKSDVGREAFSEFKQELDKNRSKISSLFQ
;
A
#
# COMPACT_ATOMS: atom_id res chain seq x y z
N MET A 1 17.03 -15.94 19.37
CA MET A 1 15.81 -16.48 18.80
C MET A 1 14.72 -15.40 18.74
N ASN A 2 14.11 -15.27 17.63
CA ASN A 2 13.08 -14.25 17.45
C ASN A 2 11.73 -14.80 17.90
N THR A 3 11.25 -14.36 19.06
CA THR A 3 9.99 -14.84 19.62
C THR A 3 8.77 -14.39 18.81
N THR A 4 8.92 -13.38 17.96
CA THR A 4 7.81 -12.91 17.13
C THR A 4 7.40 -13.92 16.05
N GLU A 5 8.32 -14.80 15.63
CA GLU A 5 8.01 -15.82 14.64
C GLU A 5 7.00 -16.83 15.16
N ASP A 6 7.06 -17.16 16.46
CA ASP A 6 6.17 -18.15 17.07
C ASP A 6 4.75 -17.60 17.29
N ASN A 7 4.56 -16.28 17.18
CA ASN A 7 3.31 -15.62 17.47
C ASN A 7 2.67 -14.94 16.24
N ILE A 8 3.06 -15.38 15.05
CA ILE A 8 2.51 -14.80 13.82
C ILE A 8 1.05 -15.18 13.69
N ILE A 9 0.19 -14.16 13.62
CA ILE A 9 -1.25 -14.33 13.45
C ILE A 9 -1.63 -14.29 11.98
N TYR A 10 -0.98 -13.43 11.22
CA TYR A 10 -1.28 -13.23 9.80
C TYR A 10 -0.01 -12.78 9.08
N GLU A 11 0.18 -13.28 7.88
CA GLU A 11 1.32 -12.90 7.05
C GLU A 11 0.84 -12.66 5.63
N LYS A 12 1.32 -11.56 5.03
CA LYS A 12 1.06 -11.25 3.63
C LYS A 12 2.38 -10.95 2.96
N LYS A 13 2.75 -11.79 2.00
CA LYS A 13 3.98 -11.61 1.25
C LYS A 13 3.96 -10.28 0.50
N GLY A 14 5.03 -9.50 0.61
CA GLY A 14 5.15 -8.19 0.01
C GLY A 14 4.68 -7.04 0.87
N ILE A 15 4.05 -7.30 2.02
CA ILE A 15 3.61 -6.27 2.96
C ILE A 15 4.26 -6.47 4.32
N GLY A 16 4.04 -7.61 4.96
CA GLY A 16 4.58 -7.86 6.27
C GLY A 16 3.85 -8.95 7.04
N ARG A 17 4.15 -9.03 8.33
CA ARG A 17 3.60 -10.03 9.25
C ARG A 17 2.97 -9.36 10.45
N ILE A 18 1.84 -9.86 10.86
CA ILE A 18 1.16 -9.41 12.08
C ILE A 18 1.37 -10.47 13.15
N SER A 19 1.98 -10.06 14.26
CA SER A 19 2.19 -10.94 15.42
C SER A 19 1.26 -10.51 16.55
N SER A 20 1.35 -11.23 17.69
CA SER A 20 0.58 -10.89 18.87
C SER A 20 1.01 -9.57 19.52
N THR A 21 2.23 -9.10 19.24
CA THR A 21 2.80 -7.91 19.86
C THR A 21 2.90 -6.70 18.93
N GLY A 22 2.92 -6.92 17.64
CA GLY A 22 3.09 -5.84 16.70
C GLY A 22 3.15 -6.32 15.26
N VAL A 23 3.76 -5.51 14.41
CA VAL A 23 3.85 -5.77 12.97
C VAL A 23 5.31 -5.64 12.53
N THR A 24 5.75 -6.59 11.70
CA THR A 24 7.05 -6.55 11.03
C THR A 24 6.78 -6.40 9.53
N PHE A 25 7.22 -5.30 8.95
CA PHE A 25 7.01 -5.03 7.53
C PHE A 25 8.13 -5.64 6.68
N GLU A 26 7.86 -5.81 5.38
CA GLU A 26 8.82 -6.41 4.44
C GLU A 26 10.16 -5.67 4.37
N ASN A 27 10.17 -4.37 4.63
CA ASN A 27 11.42 -3.60 4.66
C ASN A 27 12.24 -3.76 5.93
N GLY A 28 11.78 -4.61 6.86
CA GLY A 28 12.45 -4.84 8.13
C GLY A 28 11.99 -3.96 9.28
N THR A 29 11.08 -3.04 9.03
CA THR A 29 10.55 -2.16 10.08
C THR A 29 9.65 -2.95 11.02
N GLU A 30 9.93 -2.89 12.33
CA GLU A 30 9.13 -3.53 13.37
C GLU A 30 8.49 -2.46 14.25
N LEU A 31 7.19 -2.55 14.46
CA LEU A 31 6.44 -1.60 15.28
C LEU A 31 5.42 -2.32 16.15
N ALA A 32 5.33 -1.91 17.41
CA ALA A 32 4.25 -2.36 18.28
C ALA A 32 2.93 -1.75 17.82
N PHE A 33 1.82 -2.43 18.10
CA PHE A 33 0.50 -1.95 17.70
C PHE A 33 0.21 -0.54 18.21
N ALA A 34 0.64 -0.24 19.44
CA ALA A 34 0.41 1.07 20.05
C ALA A 34 1.15 2.20 19.32
N MET A 35 2.22 1.90 18.62
CA MET A 35 3.02 2.90 17.90
C MET A 35 2.48 3.20 16.52
N ILE A 36 1.68 2.31 15.95
CA ILE A 36 1.15 2.47 14.60
C ILE A 36 -0.10 3.35 14.65
N ARG A 37 -0.04 4.48 13.98
CA ARG A 37 -1.20 5.34 13.81
C ARG A 37 -2.04 4.90 12.60
N GLU A 38 -1.38 4.72 11.46
CA GLU A 38 -2.04 4.38 10.22
C GLU A 38 -1.06 3.77 9.23
N VAL A 39 -1.54 2.88 8.38
CA VAL A 39 -0.79 2.35 7.24
C VAL A 39 -1.60 2.65 5.99
N LYS A 40 -0.96 3.26 4.99
CA LYS A 40 -1.60 3.64 3.73
C LYS A 40 -0.94 2.95 2.55
N TRP A 41 -1.74 2.67 1.53
CA TRP A 41 -1.26 2.19 0.24
C TRP A 41 -1.50 3.26 -0.81
N LYS A 42 -0.44 3.60 -1.55
CA LYS A 42 -0.50 4.62 -2.58
C LYS A 42 -0.05 4.01 -3.89
N THR A 43 -0.78 4.27 -4.96
CA THR A 43 -0.44 3.74 -6.28
C THR A 43 0.90 4.29 -6.74
N ASP A 44 1.83 3.39 -7.09
CA ASP A 44 3.13 3.74 -7.68
C ASP A 44 2.99 3.77 -9.20
N PHE A 45 2.25 4.75 -9.70
CA PHE A 45 1.96 4.88 -11.11
C PHE A 45 2.79 6.00 -11.73
N HIS A 46 3.55 5.64 -12.77
CA HIS A 46 4.37 6.59 -13.51
C HIS A 46 4.06 6.50 -14.99
N PHE A 47 4.05 7.65 -15.65
CA PHE A 47 3.98 7.67 -17.11
C PHE A 47 5.33 7.30 -17.68
N THR A 48 5.34 6.31 -18.57
CA THR A 48 6.55 5.89 -19.27
C THR A 48 6.63 6.57 -20.62
N VAL A 49 7.77 6.41 -21.31
CA VAL A 49 7.94 6.93 -22.66
C VAL A 49 6.90 6.34 -23.60
N VAL A 50 6.54 5.06 -23.41
CA VAL A 50 5.52 4.40 -24.21
C VAL A 50 4.15 5.07 -24.03
N ASP A 51 3.81 5.47 -22.81
CA ASP A 51 2.56 6.18 -22.55
C ASP A 51 2.50 7.51 -23.30
N TRP A 52 3.60 8.26 -23.31
CA TRP A 52 3.66 9.51 -24.06
C TRP A 52 3.53 9.31 -25.56
N ILE A 53 4.14 8.26 -26.11
CA ILE A 53 4.02 7.91 -27.54
C ILE A 53 2.55 7.60 -27.85
N VAL A 54 1.88 6.82 -27.00
CA VAL A 54 0.46 6.49 -27.18
C VAL A 54 -0.41 7.75 -27.16
N PHE A 55 -0.15 8.67 -26.24
CA PHE A 55 -0.90 9.94 -26.15
C PHE A 55 -0.76 10.75 -27.43
N VAL A 56 0.47 10.87 -27.96
CA VAL A 56 0.71 11.60 -29.20
C VAL A 56 -0.02 10.96 -30.37
N LEU A 57 0.03 9.62 -30.49
CA LEU A 57 -0.65 8.90 -31.54
C LEU A 57 -2.17 9.08 -31.48
N ILE A 58 -2.74 9.00 -30.30
CA ILE A 58 -4.18 9.20 -30.08
C ILE A 58 -4.56 10.62 -30.50
N PHE A 59 -3.77 11.60 -30.09
CA PHE A 59 -4.02 13.00 -30.41
C PHE A 59 -3.97 13.26 -31.94
N MET A 60 -3.01 12.65 -32.63
CA MET A 60 -2.86 12.81 -34.06
C MET A 60 -4.02 12.19 -34.85
N VAL A 61 -4.57 11.08 -34.35
CA VAL A 61 -5.63 10.35 -35.07
C VAL A 61 -7.02 10.95 -34.78
N LEU A 62 -7.28 11.30 -33.52
CA LEU A 62 -8.64 11.63 -33.07
C LEU A 62 -8.86 13.11 -32.78
N ASN A 63 -7.81 13.93 -32.78
CA ASN A 63 -7.91 15.39 -32.53
C ASN A 63 -8.68 15.68 -31.23
N ILE A 64 -9.80 16.41 -31.33
CA ILE A 64 -10.58 16.82 -30.15
C ILE A 64 -11.12 15.62 -29.38
N GLY A 65 -11.46 14.51 -30.04
CA GLY A 65 -11.91 13.30 -29.40
C GLY A 65 -10.82 12.58 -28.59
N ALA A 66 -9.54 12.96 -28.81
CA ALA A 66 -8.41 12.35 -28.13
C ALA A 66 -8.48 12.50 -26.61
N ILE A 67 -9.02 13.62 -26.13
CA ILE A 67 -9.09 13.88 -24.67
C ILE A 67 -9.84 12.78 -23.96
N LEU A 68 -10.99 12.35 -24.50
CA LEU A 68 -11.78 11.28 -23.90
C LEU A 68 -11.03 9.95 -23.90
N PHE A 69 -10.39 9.61 -25.02
CA PHE A 69 -9.63 8.36 -25.13
C PHE A 69 -8.40 8.37 -24.23
N ILE A 70 -7.73 9.50 -24.07
CA ILE A 70 -6.60 9.63 -23.15
C ILE A 70 -7.06 9.41 -21.72
N TRP A 71 -8.18 9.98 -21.30
CA TRP A 71 -8.74 9.75 -19.95
C TRP A 71 -9.06 8.29 -19.72
N VAL A 72 -9.68 7.62 -20.69
CA VAL A 72 -9.98 6.19 -20.59
C VAL A 72 -8.68 5.38 -20.47
N TYR A 73 -7.67 5.71 -21.26
CA TYR A 73 -6.38 5.03 -21.23
C TYR A 73 -5.72 5.18 -19.86
N ILE A 74 -5.70 6.39 -19.31
CA ILE A 74 -5.13 6.65 -17.98
C ILE A 74 -5.88 5.84 -16.92
N GLY A 75 -7.21 5.81 -17.00
CA GLY A 75 -8.02 5.03 -16.06
C GLY A 75 -7.72 3.54 -16.10
N ILE A 76 -7.58 2.97 -17.29
CA ILE A 76 -7.24 1.56 -17.46
C ILE A 76 -5.84 1.27 -16.91
N ARG A 77 -4.88 2.13 -17.22
CA ARG A 77 -3.50 1.96 -16.74
C ARG A 77 -3.43 2.01 -15.21
N ALA A 78 -4.12 2.97 -14.61
CA ALA A 78 -4.16 3.10 -13.15
C ALA A 78 -4.84 1.89 -12.50
N PHE A 79 -5.91 1.40 -13.10
CA PHE A 79 -6.63 0.22 -12.59
C PHE A 79 -5.78 -1.04 -12.67
N MET A 80 -4.98 -1.19 -13.72
CA MET A 80 -4.11 -2.35 -13.91
C MET A 80 -2.80 -2.27 -13.13
N CYS A 81 -2.53 -1.15 -12.48
CA CYS A 81 -1.32 -0.98 -11.69
C CYS A 81 -1.40 -1.81 -10.41
N ASN A 82 -0.54 -2.82 -10.30
CA ASN A 82 -0.47 -3.70 -9.14
C ASN A 82 0.66 -3.33 -8.18
N HIS A 83 1.41 -2.27 -8.50
CA HIS A 83 2.50 -1.81 -7.67
C HIS A 83 2.04 -0.65 -6.81
N GLY A 84 2.47 -0.62 -5.58
CA GLY A 84 2.13 0.46 -4.67
C GLY A 84 3.27 0.81 -3.74
N ILE A 85 3.14 1.96 -3.10
CA ILE A 85 4.03 2.41 -2.05
C ILE A 85 3.25 2.33 -0.75
N ILE A 86 3.78 1.57 0.22
CA ILE A 86 3.17 1.45 1.53
C ILE A 86 3.81 2.49 2.44
N GLU A 87 2.99 3.35 3.04
CA GLU A 87 3.41 4.40 3.95
C GLU A 87 2.94 4.06 5.36
N ILE A 88 3.87 4.10 6.31
CA ILE A 88 3.60 3.74 7.71
C ILE A 88 3.69 5.02 8.55
N TYR A 89 2.59 5.39 9.19
CA TYR A 89 2.52 6.56 10.05
C TYR A 89 2.50 6.12 11.51
N THR A 90 3.30 6.78 12.33
CA THR A 90 3.37 6.52 13.76
C THR A 90 2.75 7.65 14.56
N LEU A 91 2.56 7.41 15.85
CA LEU A 91 2.03 8.43 16.76
C LEU A 91 2.99 9.59 17.00
N THR A 92 4.29 9.38 16.77
CA THR A 92 5.30 10.39 17.04
C THR A 92 5.32 11.51 16.00
N ASP A 93 4.95 11.20 14.75
CA ASP A 93 4.88 12.20 13.70
C ASP A 93 3.69 11.89 12.78
N SER A 94 2.69 12.77 12.81
CA SER A 94 1.48 12.61 12.00
C SER A 94 1.57 13.24 10.63
N THR A 95 2.61 14.04 10.36
CA THR A 95 2.76 14.77 9.10
C THR A 95 3.60 14.03 8.08
N ARG A 96 4.50 13.16 8.55
CA ARG A 96 5.42 12.42 7.68
C ARG A 96 5.33 10.93 7.97
N PRO A 97 5.44 10.08 6.95
CA PRO A 97 5.51 8.64 7.19
C PRO A 97 6.82 8.29 7.92
N TYR A 98 6.70 7.40 8.89
CA TYR A 98 7.86 6.86 9.60
C TYR A 98 8.74 6.04 8.67
N ALA A 99 8.12 5.26 7.80
CA ALA A 99 8.81 4.45 6.81
C ALA A 99 7.94 4.30 5.57
N THR A 100 8.57 4.17 4.42
CA THR A 100 7.90 3.89 3.16
C THR A 100 8.67 2.80 2.42
N PHE A 101 7.96 1.94 1.71
CA PHE A 101 8.60 0.95 0.86
C PHE A 101 7.68 0.59 -0.30
N LYS A 102 8.30 0.16 -1.40
CA LYS A 102 7.57 -0.27 -2.59
C LYS A 102 7.10 -1.72 -2.40
N SER A 103 5.90 -2.00 -2.85
CA SER A 103 5.32 -3.33 -2.76
C SER A 103 4.77 -3.75 -4.11
N ASP A 104 4.92 -5.04 -4.42
CA ASP A 104 4.36 -5.62 -5.64
C ASP A 104 2.91 -6.07 -5.46
N VAL A 105 2.36 -5.94 -4.25
CA VAL A 105 0.98 -6.34 -4.00
C VAL A 105 0.02 -5.24 -4.39
N GLY A 106 -1.14 -5.64 -4.87
CA GLY A 106 -2.19 -4.71 -5.27
C GLY A 106 -2.99 -4.18 -4.08
N ARG A 107 -3.92 -3.28 -4.39
CA ARG A 107 -4.77 -2.64 -3.39
C ARG A 107 -5.58 -3.65 -2.58
N GLU A 108 -6.09 -4.69 -3.23
CA GLU A 108 -6.91 -5.70 -2.54
C GLU A 108 -6.11 -6.45 -1.48
N ALA A 109 -4.88 -6.86 -1.81
CA ALA A 109 -4.02 -7.54 -0.86
C ALA A 109 -3.68 -6.64 0.33
N PHE A 110 -3.43 -5.36 0.07
CA PHE A 110 -3.20 -4.39 1.13
C PHE A 110 -4.45 -4.19 2.00
N SER A 111 -5.63 -4.13 1.39
CA SER A 111 -6.89 -3.99 2.11
C SER A 111 -7.12 -5.16 3.07
N GLU A 112 -6.85 -6.37 2.63
CA GLU A 112 -6.94 -7.56 3.50
C GLU A 112 -5.98 -7.48 4.68
N PHE A 113 -4.75 -7.09 4.42
CA PHE A 113 -3.74 -6.92 5.47
C PHE A 113 -4.18 -5.86 6.48
N LYS A 114 -4.69 -4.73 6.00
CA LYS A 114 -5.15 -3.63 6.86
C LYS A 114 -6.33 -4.06 7.72
N GLN A 115 -7.26 -4.83 7.17
CA GLN A 115 -8.39 -5.37 7.93
C GLN A 115 -7.91 -6.27 9.07
N GLU A 116 -6.96 -7.16 8.79
CA GLU A 116 -6.39 -8.03 9.82
C GLU A 116 -5.63 -7.22 10.89
N LEU A 117 -4.91 -6.20 10.46
CA LEU A 117 -4.20 -5.31 11.37
C LEU A 117 -5.17 -4.59 12.31
N ASP A 118 -6.23 -4.00 11.76
CA ASP A 118 -7.22 -3.27 12.56
C ASP A 118 -7.95 -4.21 13.51
N LYS A 119 -8.26 -5.42 13.08
CA LYS A 119 -8.90 -6.43 13.91
C LYS A 119 -8.04 -6.79 15.12
N ASN A 120 -6.75 -6.98 14.92
CA ASN A 120 -5.83 -7.33 16.00
C ASN A 120 -5.55 -6.16 16.94
N ARG A 121 -5.48 -4.95 16.40
CA ARG A 121 -5.36 -3.73 17.22
C ARG A 121 -6.58 -3.56 18.11
N SER A 122 -7.77 -3.80 17.58
CA SER A 122 -9.02 -3.71 18.30
C SER A 122 -9.07 -4.71 19.46
N LYS A 123 -8.63 -5.95 19.23
CA LYS A 123 -8.57 -6.99 20.26
C LYS A 123 -7.66 -6.57 21.43
N ILE A 124 -6.48 -6.04 21.12
CA ILE A 124 -5.52 -5.61 22.13
C ILE A 124 -6.08 -4.42 22.91
N SER A 125 -6.69 -3.47 22.22
CA SER A 125 -7.31 -2.33 22.87
C SER A 125 -8.41 -2.76 23.84
N SER A 126 -9.22 -3.75 23.50
CA SER A 126 -10.28 -4.24 24.37
C SER A 126 -9.74 -4.97 25.59
N LEU A 127 -8.57 -5.59 25.50
CA LEU A 127 -7.94 -6.26 26.64
C LEU A 127 -7.43 -5.28 27.69
N PHE A 128 -7.12 -4.06 27.30
CA PHE A 128 -6.61 -3.02 28.20
C PHE A 128 -7.68 -2.07 28.73
N GLN A 129 -8.89 -2.28 28.34
CA GLN A 129 -10.02 -1.52 28.89
C GLN A 129 -10.68 -2.27 30.11
#